data_a4081a5df467593e0f07e2b5c1c57580
#
_entry.id   a4081a5df467593e0f07e2b5c1c57580
#
_cell.length_a   1.000
_cell.length_b   1.000
_cell.length_c   1.000
_cell.angle_alpha   90.00
_cell.angle_beta   90.00
_cell.angle_gamma   90.00
#
_symmetry.space_group_name_H-M   'P 1'
#
loop_
_entity.id
_entity.type
_entity.pdbx_description
1 polymer ?
#
loop_
_entity_poly.entity_id
_entity_poly.type
_entity_poly.pdbx_seq_one_letter_code
_entity_poly.pdbx_strand_id
1 'polypeptide(L)'
;KPGERILNIQKAKELDIDPSYYQKAKQGFDVPDSKGDIVSNAAITFDPAPPKSYAYCSDTAYCEEIIPQISNTTLLYHEATFLQQHAALALKTMHSTARQAALIAKKATVGTLLLGHYSGRYNDYSEFKNQAQEFFSATKLAMDGEVFEI
;
A
#
# COMPACT_ATOMS: atom_id res chain seq x y z
N LYS A 1 -9.06 10.39 1.93
CA LYS A 1 -9.22 11.57 1.06
C LYS A 1 -7.93 11.78 0.30
N PRO A 2 -7.98 12.14 -1.01
CA PRO A 2 -6.80 12.62 -1.72
C PRO A 2 -6.20 13.80 -0.93
N GLY A 3 -4.86 13.84 -0.88
CA GLY A 3 -4.16 14.98 -0.29
C GLY A 3 -4.38 16.27 -1.11
N GLU A 4 -4.05 17.42 -0.53
CA GLU A 4 -4.00 18.67 -1.30
C GLU A 4 -2.90 18.57 -2.37
N ARG A 5 -3.08 19.24 -3.49
CA ARG A 5 -2.06 19.37 -4.55
C ARG A 5 -0.81 20.07 -4.00
N ILE A 6 0.34 19.75 -4.58
CA ILE A 6 1.62 20.32 -4.17
C ILE A 6 1.91 21.53 -5.04
N LEU A 7 2.03 22.72 -4.43
CA LEU A 7 2.32 23.95 -5.16
C LEU A 7 3.76 23.94 -5.72
N ASN A 8 3.91 24.23 -6.99
CA ASN A 8 5.19 24.58 -7.60
C ASN A 8 5.44 26.10 -7.38
N ILE A 9 6.08 26.41 -6.25
CA ILE A 9 6.33 27.80 -5.84
C ILE A 9 7.13 28.56 -6.89
N GLN A 10 8.13 27.91 -7.53
CA GLN A 10 8.93 28.56 -8.56
C GLN A 10 8.06 28.97 -9.75
N LYS A 11 7.22 28.03 -10.22
CA LYS A 11 6.33 28.30 -11.36
C LYS A 11 5.26 29.34 -11.03
N ALA A 12 4.72 29.29 -9.82
CA ALA A 12 3.76 30.30 -9.36
C ALA A 12 4.38 31.72 -9.33
N LYS A 13 5.64 31.85 -8.91
CA LYS A 13 6.38 33.13 -8.97
C LYS A 13 6.68 33.57 -10.40
N GLU A 14 7.10 32.65 -11.28
CA GLU A 14 7.35 32.96 -12.70
C GLU A 14 6.10 33.50 -13.41
N LEU A 15 4.93 33.00 -13.04
CA LEU A 15 3.64 33.42 -13.57
C LEU A 15 2.97 34.55 -12.77
N ASP A 16 3.72 35.13 -11.84
CA ASP A 16 3.31 36.31 -11.03
C ASP A 16 1.99 36.07 -10.29
N ILE A 17 1.82 34.88 -9.70
CA ILE A 17 0.64 34.52 -8.89
C ILE A 17 0.80 35.08 -7.49
N ASP A 18 -0.19 35.88 -7.03
CA ASP A 18 -0.20 36.41 -5.68
C ASP A 18 -0.26 35.25 -4.63
N PRO A 19 0.59 35.30 -3.59
CA PRO A 19 0.59 34.27 -2.54
C PRO A 19 -0.75 34.00 -1.86
N SER A 20 -1.67 34.98 -1.85
CA SER A 20 -3.02 34.78 -1.30
C SER A 20 -3.83 33.70 -2.04
N TYR A 21 -3.47 33.37 -3.29
CA TYR A 21 -4.11 32.33 -4.10
C TYR A 21 -3.48 30.94 -3.93
N TYR A 22 -2.31 30.82 -3.26
CA TYR A 22 -1.61 29.54 -3.15
C TYR A 22 -2.45 28.43 -2.51
N GLN A 23 -3.24 28.78 -1.49
CA GLN A 23 -4.11 27.79 -0.84
C GLN A 23 -5.24 27.34 -1.77
N LYS A 24 -5.82 28.23 -2.57
CA LYS A 24 -6.81 27.88 -3.60
C LYS A 24 -6.21 26.97 -4.65
N ALA A 25 -4.99 27.25 -5.11
CA ALA A 25 -4.28 26.41 -6.06
C ALA A 25 -4.05 25.00 -5.51
N LYS A 26 -3.65 24.85 -4.23
CA LYS A 26 -3.52 23.53 -3.57
C LYS A 26 -4.84 22.77 -3.48
N GLN A 27 -5.96 23.47 -3.43
CA GLN A 27 -7.30 22.88 -3.42
C GLN A 27 -7.79 22.47 -4.83
N GLY A 28 -7.01 22.72 -5.88
CA GLY A 28 -7.34 22.33 -7.25
C GLY A 28 -8.02 23.42 -8.09
N PHE A 29 -8.12 24.65 -7.58
CA PHE A 29 -8.74 25.76 -8.32
C PHE A 29 -7.74 26.48 -9.22
N ASP A 30 -8.19 26.90 -10.40
CA ASP A 30 -7.49 27.85 -11.24
C ASP A 30 -7.46 29.22 -10.56
N VAL A 31 -6.41 30.01 -10.77
CA VAL A 31 -6.17 31.27 -10.06
C VAL A 31 -5.71 32.36 -11.03
N PRO A 32 -6.00 33.65 -10.77
CA PRO A 32 -5.54 34.72 -11.63
C PRO A 32 -4.04 35.03 -11.39
N ASP A 33 -3.35 35.48 -12.43
CA ASP A 33 -2.05 36.13 -12.33
C ASP A 33 -2.21 37.65 -11.96
N SER A 34 -1.11 38.36 -11.91
CA SER A 34 -1.10 39.83 -11.59
C SER A 34 -1.83 40.68 -12.62
N LYS A 35 -2.09 40.18 -13.83
CA LYS A 35 -2.83 40.87 -14.91
C LYS A 35 -4.32 40.52 -14.90
N GLY A 36 -4.71 39.54 -14.10
CA GLY A 36 -6.08 39.02 -14.04
C GLY A 36 -6.35 37.88 -15.02
N ASP A 37 -5.34 37.39 -15.74
CA ASP A 37 -5.47 36.24 -16.63
C ASP A 37 -5.53 34.94 -15.82
N ILE A 38 -6.44 34.03 -16.17
CA ILE A 38 -6.64 32.78 -15.43
C ILE A 38 -5.56 31.77 -15.77
N VAL A 39 -4.78 31.38 -14.79
CA VAL A 39 -3.75 30.35 -14.86
C VAL A 39 -4.34 29.02 -14.39
N SER A 40 -4.20 28.00 -15.23
CA SER A 40 -4.65 26.63 -14.91
C SER A 40 -3.91 26.09 -13.68
N ASN A 41 -4.64 25.47 -12.79
CA ASN A 41 -4.10 24.79 -11.61
C ASN A 41 -2.99 23.80 -11.97
N ALA A 42 -3.17 23.01 -13.03
CA ALA A 42 -2.18 22.03 -13.50
C ALA A 42 -0.84 22.65 -13.91
N ALA A 43 -0.81 23.94 -14.28
CA ALA A 43 0.42 24.64 -14.65
C ALA A 43 1.30 25.00 -13.44
N ILE A 44 0.70 25.14 -12.25
CA ILE A 44 1.37 25.64 -11.03
C ILE A 44 1.34 24.65 -9.87
N THR A 45 0.81 23.44 -10.06
CA THR A 45 0.76 22.42 -9.01
C THR A 45 1.09 21.04 -9.57
N PHE A 46 1.50 20.16 -8.67
CA PHE A 46 1.64 18.72 -8.91
C PHE A 46 0.54 17.96 -8.18
N ASP A 47 0.20 16.78 -8.68
CA ASP A 47 -0.70 15.88 -7.98
C ASP A 47 -0.09 15.46 -6.63
N PRO A 48 -0.91 15.30 -5.58
CA PRO A 48 -0.43 14.78 -4.32
C PRO A 48 0.07 13.35 -4.48
N ALA A 49 0.98 12.93 -3.60
CA ALA A 49 1.36 11.52 -3.53
C ALA A 49 0.09 10.67 -3.31
N PRO A 50 0.00 9.49 -3.95
CA PRO A 50 -1.10 8.57 -3.70
C PRO A 50 -1.25 8.30 -2.19
N PRO A 51 -2.48 8.24 -1.66
CA PRO A 51 -2.70 7.91 -0.26
C PRO A 51 -2.17 6.50 0.03
N LYS A 52 -1.42 6.38 1.11
CA LYS A 52 -0.99 5.07 1.59
C LYS A 52 -2.20 4.28 2.09
N SER A 53 -2.21 2.98 1.85
CA SER A 53 -3.32 2.10 2.19
C SER A 53 -2.83 0.83 2.88
N TYR A 54 -3.65 0.29 3.77
CA TYR A 54 -3.38 -0.91 4.53
C TYR A 54 -4.55 -1.87 4.44
N ALA A 55 -4.24 -3.15 4.21
CA ALA A 55 -5.21 -4.23 4.28
C ALA A 55 -4.75 -5.27 5.31
N TYR A 56 -5.71 -5.82 6.05
CA TYR A 56 -5.48 -6.84 7.07
C TYR A 56 -6.34 -8.06 6.77
N CYS A 57 -5.69 -9.18 6.44
CA CYS A 57 -6.31 -10.46 6.13
C CYS A 57 -5.79 -11.51 7.11
N SER A 58 -6.61 -11.90 8.07
CA SER A 58 -6.28 -12.90 9.08
C SER A 58 -7.37 -13.95 9.18
N ASP A 59 -7.00 -15.13 9.70
CA ASP A 59 -7.89 -16.27 9.90
C ASP A 59 -8.67 -16.64 8.63
N THR A 60 -7.96 -16.73 7.51
CA THR A 60 -8.54 -16.96 6.20
C THR A 60 -7.81 -18.05 5.41
N ALA A 61 -8.56 -18.98 4.85
CA ALA A 61 -8.05 -19.85 3.81
C ALA A 61 -7.67 -19.06 2.56
N TYR A 62 -6.89 -19.68 1.66
CA TYR A 62 -6.60 -19.08 0.36
C TYR A 62 -7.89 -18.69 -0.38
N CYS A 63 -8.07 -17.42 -0.61
CA CYS A 63 -9.28 -16.84 -1.20
C CYS A 63 -8.93 -15.75 -2.20
N GLU A 64 -9.10 -16.00 -3.50
CA GLU A 64 -8.82 -15.02 -4.55
C GLU A 64 -9.92 -13.94 -4.68
N GLU A 65 -11.08 -14.17 -4.12
CA GLU A 65 -12.22 -13.24 -4.18
C GLU A 65 -11.96 -11.92 -3.44
N ILE A 66 -10.96 -11.91 -2.52
CA ILE A 66 -10.55 -10.68 -1.84
C ILE A 66 -9.66 -9.76 -2.69
N ILE A 67 -9.08 -10.29 -3.79
CA ILE A 67 -8.08 -9.56 -4.59
C ILE A 67 -8.58 -8.19 -5.06
N PRO A 68 -9.81 -8.04 -5.60
CA PRO A 68 -10.28 -6.73 -6.02
C PRO A 68 -10.32 -5.68 -4.90
N GLN A 69 -10.63 -6.10 -3.66
CA GLN A 69 -10.75 -5.20 -2.52
C GLN A 69 -9.40 -4.72 -1.97
N ILE A 70 -8.34 -5.52 -2.16
CA ILE A 70 -6.99 -5.24 -1.66
C ILE A 70 -6.01 -4.83 -2.76
N SER A 71 -6.48 -4.68 -4.00
CA SER A 71 -5.63 -4.32 -5.14
C SER A 71 -4.91 -3.00 -4.92
N ASN A 72 -3.61 -2.97 -5.26
CA ASN A 72 -2.72 -1.82 -5.16
C ASN A 72 -2.58 -1.25 -3.72
N THR A 73 -2.90 -2.04 -2.69
CA THR A 73 -2.66 -1.65 -1.30
C THR A 73 -1.17 -1.46 -1.04
N THR A 74 -0.80 -0.40 -0.31
CA THR A 74 0.61 -0.11 0.00
C THR A 74 1.22 -1.19 0.88
N LEU A 75 0.49 -1.64 1.91
CA LEU A 75 0.91 -2.72 2.83
C LEU A 75 -0.25 -3.69 3.03
N LEU A 76 -0.04 -4.95 2.70
CA LEU A 76 -0.94 -6.06 3.01
C LEU A 76 -0.37 -6.85 4.18
N TYR A 77 -1.07 -6.91 5.32
CA TYR A 77 -0.89 -8.00 6.28
C TYR A 77 -1.74 -9.19 5.85
N HIS A 78 -1.12 -10.35 5.75
CA HIS A 78 -1.84 -11.60 5.48
C HIS A 78 -1.35 -12.69 6.42
N GLU A 79 -2.27 -13.47 6.96
CA GLU A 79 -1.90 -14.64 7.73
C GLU A 79 -1.07 -15.62 6.89
N ALA A 80 -0.19 -16.34 7.56
CA ALA A 80 0.60 -17.43 7.03
C ALA A 80 0.80 -18.45 8.14
N THR A 81 -0.29 -19.10 8.53
CA THR A 81 -0.27 -20.03 9.68
C THR A 81 0.64 -21.23 9.41
N PHE A 82 0.80 -21.63 8.12
CA PHE A 82 1.53 -22.82 7.75
C PHE A 82 2.56 -22.58 6.64
N LEU A 83 3.59 -23.43 6.63
CA LEU A 83 4.48 -23.62 5.49
C LEU A 83 3.79 -24.50 4.41
N GLN A 84 4.24 -24.42 3.17
CA GLN A 84 3.61 -25.09 2.03
C GLN A 84 3.50 -26.62 2.17
N GLN A 85 4.44 -27.28 2.87
CA GLN A 85 4.36 -28.72 3.14
C GLN A 85 3.17 -29.11 4.01
N HIS A 86 2.54 -28.17 4.68
CA HIS A 86 1.33 -28.35 5.49
C HIS A 86 0.06 -27.77 4.84
N ALA A 87 0.05 -27.61 3.50
CA ALA A 87 -1.07 -27.01 2.79
C ALA A 87 -2.41 -27.77 3.00
N ALA A 88 -2.37 -29.11 3.10
CA ALA A 88 -3.57 -29.88 3.38
C ALA A 88 -4.16 -29.57 4.77
N LEU A 89 -3.30 -29.31 5.76
CA LEU A 89 -3.73 -28.92 7.10
C LEU A 89 -4.25 -27.47 7.09
N ALA A 90 -3.58 -26.56 6.39
CA ALA A 90 -4.04 -25.18 6.21
C ALA A 90 -5.48 -25.16 5.67
N LEU A 91 -5.74 -25.92 4.60
CA LEU A 91 -7.09 -26.03 4.02
C LEU A 91 -8.11 -26.58 5.04
N LYS A 92 -7.75 -27.65 5.76
CA LYS A 92 -8.64 -28.28 6.75
C LYS A 92 -8.99 -27.32 7.91
N THR A 93 -8.07 -26.47 8.29
CA THR A 93 -8.24 -25.54 9.42
C THR A 93 -8.64 -24.12 8.97
N MET A 94 -8.93 -23.93 7.68
CA MET A 94 -9.32 -22.66 7.09
C MET A 94 -8.27 -21.54 7.26
N HIS A 95 -7.00 -21.93 7.10
CA HIS A 95 -5.85 -21.02 7.14
C HIS A 95 -5.07 -21.03 5.82
N SER A 96 -4.11 -20.13 5.73
CA SER A 96 -3.24 -19.99 4.56
C SER A 96 -1.82 -20.47 4.82
N THR A 97 -1.11 -20.80 3.73
CA THR A 97 0.35 -20.98 3.75
C THR A 97 1.08 -19.68 3.34
N ALA A 98 2.36 -19.56 3.70
CA ALA A 98 3.21 -18.44 3.29
C ALA A 98 3.22 -18.26 1.76
N ARG A 99 3.30 -19.36 1.01
CA ARG A 99 3.20 -19.35 -0.46
C ARG A 99 1.86 -18.79 -0.94
N GLN A 100 0.76 -19.21 -0.33
CA GLN A 100 -0.59 -18.76 -0.69
C GLN A 100 -0.77 -17.26 -0.42
N ALA A 101 -0.31 -16.76 0.73
CA ALA A 101 -0.30 -15.33 1.05
C ALA A 101 0.49 -14.52 0.01
N ALA A 102 1.66 -15.02 -0.40
CA ALA A 102 2.49 -14.38 -1.43
C ALA A 102 1.82 -14.37 -2.82
N LEU A 103 1.09 -15.43 -3.18
CA LEU A 103 0.33 -15.48 -4.43
C LEU A 103 -0.82 -14.45 -4.44
N ILE A 104 -1.53 -14.29 -3.32
CA ILE A 104 -2.55 -13.23 -3.15
C ILE A 104 -1.89 -11.84 -3.31
N ALA A 105 -0.80 -11.57 -2.60
CA ALA A 105 -0.07 -10.31 -2.68
C ALA A 105 0.38 -9.97 -4.12
N LYS A 106 0.91 -10.95 -4.83
CA LYS A 106 1.33 -10.82 -6.23
C LYS A 106 0.16 -10.49 -7.15
N LYS A 107 -0.95 -11.23 -7.03
CA LYS A 107 -2.14 -11.03 -7.87
C LYS A 107 -2.81 -9.70 -7.58
N ALA A 108 -2.81 -9.26 -6.32
CA ALA A 108 -3.34 -7.97 -5.89
C ALA A 108 -2.41 -6.79 -6.19
N THR A 109 -1.18 -7.02 -6.65
CA THR A 109 -0.18 -5.98 -6.95
C THR A 109 0.06 -5.05 -5.74
N VAL A 110 0.14 -5.62 -4.53
CA VAL A 110 0.40 -4.84 -3.31
C VAL A 110 1.84 -4.33 -3.26
N GLY A 111 2.10 -3.27 -2.52
CA GLY A 111 3.45 -2.71 -2.39
C GLY A 111 4.37 -3.58 -1.51
N THR A 112 3.87 -4.00 -0.36
CA THR A 112 4.60 -4.86 0.60
C THR A 112 3.63 -5.89 1.18
N LEU A 113 4.11 -7.13 1.34
CA LEU A 113 3.45 -8.19 2.08
C LEU A 113 4.09 -8.33 3.47
N LEU A 114 3.26 -8.29 4.50
CA LEU A 114 3.64 -8.59 5.88
C LEU A 114 2.98 -9.90 6.30
N LEU A 115 3.78 -10.94 6.53
CA LEU A 115 3.30 -12.26 7.00
C LEU A 115 3.21 -12.27 8.52
N GLY A 116 2.19 -12.90 9.05
CA GLY A 116 2.01 -13.11 10.48
C GLY A 116 1.09 -14.28 10.79
N HIS A 117 0.65 -14.40 12.05
CA HIS A 117 -0.24 -15.48 12.52
C HIS A 117 0.36 -16.88 12.34
N TYR A 118 1.62 -17.05 12.74
CA TYR A 118 2.32 -18.33 12.60
C TYR A 118 1.82 -19.38 13.60
N SER A 119 1.71 -20.63 13.14
CA SER A 119 1.39 -21.74 14.06
C SER A 119 2.51 -21.93 15.09
N GLY A 120 2.13 -22.14 16.36
CA GLY A 120 3.06 -22.44 17.46
C GLY A 120 3.89 -23.72 17.30
N ARG A 121 3.70 -24.47 16.19
CA ARG A 121 4.54 -25.64 15.84
C ARG A 121 5.93 -25.22 15.31
N TYR A 122 6.10 -23.97 14.90
CA TYR A 122 7.34 -23.47 14.33
C TYR A 122 8.09 -22.62 15.34
N ASN A 123 9.37 -22.87 15.50
CA ASN A 123 10.27 -22.10 16.37
C ASN A 123 11.13 -21.10 15.57
N ASP A 124 11.16 -21.24 14.23
CA ASP A 124 11.85 -20.36 13.30
C ASP A 124 10.91 -20.01 12.16
N TYR A 125 10.83 -18.72 11.84
CA TYR A 125 9.95 -18.20 10.81
C TYR A 125 10.69 -17.82 9.52
N SER A 126 12.01 -18.03 9.46
CA SER A 126 12.82 -17.70 8.26
C SER A 126 12.30 -18.39 7.01
N GLU A 127 11.86 -19.64 7.13
CA GLU A 127 11.33 -20.43 6.02
C GLU A 127 10.02 -19.87 5.46
N PHE A 128 9.18 -19.20 6.28
CA PHE A 128 7.99 -18.51 5.81
C PHE A 128 8.36 -17.39 4.82
N LYS A 129 9.38 -16.60 5.19
CA LYS A 129 9.89 -15.54 4.33
C LYS A 129 10.47 -16.11 3.03
N ASN A 130 11.28 -17.17 3.12
CA ASN A 130 11.90 -17.80 1.96
C ASN A 130 10.85 -18.28 0.96
N GLN A 131 9.86 -19.06 1.40
CA GLN A 131 8.79 -19.58 0.56
C GLN A 131 7.92 -18.47 -0.06
N ALA A 132 7.67 -17.41 0.68
CA ALA A 132 6.89 -16.29 0.17
C ALA A 132 7.70 -15.47 -0.86
N GLN A 133 8.99 -15.24 -0.62
CA GLN A 133 9.84 -14.45 -1.50
C GLN A 133 10.10 -15.09 -2.87
N GLU A 134 9.91 -16.39 -3.02
CA GLU A 134 9.89 -17.04 -4.34
C GLU A 134 8.80 -16.48 -5.27
N PHE A 135 7.70 -16.00 -4.71
CA PHE A 135 6.53 -15.49 -5.45
C PHE A 135 6.36 -13.98 -5.36
N PHE A 136 6.76 -13.39 -4.23
CA PHE A 136 6.61 -11.96 -3.95
C PHE A 136 7.79 -11.45 -3.11
N SER A 137 8.77 -10.83 -3.78
CA SER A 137 10.06 -10.43 -3.16
C SER A 137 9.92 -9.41 -2.02
N ALA A 138 8.95 -8.48 -2.12
CA ALA A 138 8.69 -7.45 -1.11
C ALA A 138 7.94 -8.00 0.11
N THR A 139 8.41 -9.13 0.65
CA THR A 139 7.83 -9.82 1.81
C THR A 139 8.65 -9.57 3.07
N LYS A 140 7.95 -9.22 4.16
CA LYS A 140 8.48 -9.08 5.52
C LYS A 140 7.75 -10.03 6.47
N LEU A 141 8.37 -10.33 7.60
CA LEU A 141 7.75 -11.05 8.72
C LEU A 141 7.25 -10.05 9.75
N ALA A 142 6.05 -10.28 10.30
CA ALA A 142 5.56 -9.57 11.47
C ALA A 142 6.00 -10.31 12.73
N MET A 143 6.64 -9.61 13.64
CA MET A 143 7.03 -10.14 14.94
C MET A 143 6.41 -9.28 16.04
N ASP A 144 6.13 -9.88 17.19
CA ASP A 144 5.54 -9.18 18.32
C ASP A 144 6.43 -8.01 18.76
N GLY A 145 5.82 -6.84 18.91
CA GLY A 145 6.51 -5.61 19.34
C GLY A 145 7.16 -4.81 18.19
N GLU A 146 7.16 -5.32 16.94
CA GLU A 146 7.65 -4.56 15.80
C GLU A 146 6.63 -3.52 15.31
N VAL A 147 7.14 -2.39 14.82
CA VAL A 147 6.36 -1.31 14.22
C VAL A 147 6.69 -1.21 12.75
N PHE A 148 5.67 -1.22 11.91
CA PHE A 148 5.79 -1.07 10.46
C PHE A 148 5.16 0.25 10.02
N GLU A 149 5.96 1.10 9.40
CA GLU A 149 5.47 2.33 8.78
C GLU A 149 4.98 2.03 7.35
N ILE A 150 3.87 2.68 6.99
CA ILE A 150 3.28 2.61 5.65
C ILE A 150 3.77 3.77 4.81
#